data_f75f2b4d988c02f4f9d29ec643d4235c
#
_entry.id   f75f2b4d988c02f4f9d29ec643d4235c
#
_cell.length_a   1.000
_cell.length_b   1.000
_cell.length_c   1.000
_cell.angle_alpha   90.00
_cell.angle_beta   90.00
_cell.angle_gamma   90.00
#
_symmetry.space_group_name_H-M   'P 1'
#
loop_
_entity.id
_entity.type
_entity.pdbx_description
1 polymer ?
#
loop_
_entity_poly.entity_id
_entity_poly.type
_entity_poly.pdbx_seq_one_letter_code
_entity_poly.pdbx_strand_id
1 'polypeptide(L)'
;MTEKMVQTRDKKKTRGKLLAAAHELFYGGGICATGVSAVAERAGVTKMTLYAHFPSKDELVAAYLEDNDRLWREFLEERLSDHRDPHDKLLAVCDAYREYLATREMRGCAFVNCAAEFPDPGHPARRVIRRHKAGVRERLRELAAEAGAEDPATLAERLFVLLEGAYVIGALESDRAVLDRSRTFVADLVGMTVRGQAHP
;
A
#
# COMPACT_ATOMS: atom_id res chain seq x y z
N MET A 1 -7.36 -37.06 -3.08
CA MET A 1 -7.62 -35.59 -3.03
C MET A 1 -9.12 -35.42 -3.15
N THR A 2 -9.79 -34.94 -2.12
CA THR A 2 -11.27 -34.91 -2.06
C THR A 2 -11.81 -33.80 -2.95
N GLU A 3 -12.95 -34.00 -3.61
CA GLU A 3 -13.69 -33.08 -4.48
C GLU A 3 -13.84 -31.67 -3.85
N LYS A 4 -14.04 -31.61 -2.54
CA LYS A 4 -14.09 -30.37 -1.73
C LYS A 4 -12.77 -29.55 -1.77
N MET A 5 -11.62 -30.21 -1.85
CA MET A 5 -10.30 -29.52 -1.97
C MET A 5 -10.09 -28.93 -3.37
N VAL A 6 -10.55 -29.63 -4.42
CA VAL A 6 -10.49 -29.12 -5.80
C VAL A 6 -11.38 -27.91 -5.96
N GLN A 7 -12.61 -27.96 -5.47
CA GLN A 7 -13.58 -26.87 -5.54
C GLN A 7 -13.11 -25.62 -4.78
N THR A 8 -12.46 -25.79 -3.62
CA THR A 8 -11.87 -24.67 -2.85
C THR A 8 -10.69 -24.03 -3.59
N ARG A 9 -9.87 -24.85 -4.25
CA ARG A 9 -8.72 -24.39 -5.04
C ARG A 9 -9.17 -23.59 -6.26
N ASP A 10 -10.21 -24.04 -6.96
CA ASP A 10 -10.77 -23.35 -8.12
C ASP A 10 -11.43 -22.03 -7.72
N LYS A 11 -12.13 -21.99 -6.60
CA LYS A 11 -12.71 -20.78 -6.04
C LYS A 11 -11.62 -19.73 -5.71
N LYS A 12 -10.52 -20.15 -5.06
CA LYS A 12 -9.38 -19.27 -4.75
C LYS A 12 -8.72 -18.75 -6.03
N LYS A 13 -8.54 -19.59 -7.05
CA LYS A 13 -7.95 -19.21 -8.34
C LYS A 13 -8.82 -18.19 -9.07
N THR A 14 -10.13 -18.39 -9.08
CA THR A 14 -11.09 -17.45 -9.71
C THR A 14 -11.11 -16.11 -9.00
N ARG A 15 -11.12 -16.11 -7.66
CA ARG A 15 -11.01 -14.88 -6.87
C ARG A 15 -9.72 -14.11 -7.18
N GLY A 16 -8.59 -14.80 -7.32
CA GLY A 16 -7.32 -14.19 -7.70
C GLY A 16 -7.37 -13.52 -9.09
N LYS A 17 -7.99 -14.17 -10.09
CA LYS A 17 -8.17 -13.57 -11.42
C LYS A 17 -9.02 -12.30 -11.39
N LEU A 18 -10.10 -12.31 -10.60
CA LEU A 18 -10.98 -11.15 -10.42
C LEU A 18 -10.23 -9.97 -9.77
N LEU A 19 -9.42 -10.24 -8.75
CA LEU A 19 -8.60 -9.21 -8.10
C LEU A 19 -7.52 -8.67 -9.05
N ALA A 20 -6.85 -9.51 -9.82
CA ALA A 20 -5.87 -9.07 -10.81
C ALA A 20 -6.49 -8.16 -11.88
N ALA A 21 -7.68 -8.53 -12.39
CA ALA A 21 -8.43 -7.69 -13.32
C ALA A 21 -8.88 -6.37 -12.68
N ALA A 22 -9.32 -6.40 -11.43
CA ALA A 22 -9.67 -5.20 -10.68
C ALA A 22 -8.45 -4.29 -10.46
N HIS A 23 -7.27 -4.85 -10.14
CA HIS A 23 -6.03 -4.09 -10.02
C HIS A 23 -5.71 -3.32 -11.30
N GLU A 24 -5.73 -3.99 -12.44
CA GLU A 24 -5.43 -3.38 -13.73
C GLU A 24 -6.44 -2.26 -14.07
N LEU A 25 -7.73 -2.56 -13.99
CA LEU A 25 -8.77 -1.64 -14.45
C LEU A 25 -9.03 -0.49 -13.46
N PHE A 26 -9.07 -0.75 -12.16
CA PHE A 26 -9.31 0.28 -11.15
C PHE A 26 -8.12 1.22 -11.02
N TYR A 27 -6.92 0.66 -11.01
CA TYR A 27 -5.73 1.49 -10.91
C TYR A 27 -5.47 2.28 -12.20
N GLY A 28 -5.64 1.65 -13.36
CA GLY A 28 -5.43 2.29 -14.67
C GLY A 28 -6.52 3.30 -15.05
N GLY A 29 -7.80 2.93 -14.91
CA GLY A 29 -8.95 3.69 -15.41
C GLY A 29 -9.77 4.45 -14.37
N GLY A 30 -9.55 4.19 -13.08
CA GLY A 30 -10.38 4.68 -11.98
C GLY A 30 -11.49 3.69 -11.60
N ILE A 31 -11.87 3.73 -10.34
CA ILE A 31 -12.83 2.77 -9.78
C ILE A 31 -14.27 3.10 -10.25
N CYS A 32 -14.64 4.39 -10.17
CA CYS A 32 -15.99 4.81 -10.56
C CYS A 32 -16.25 4.59 -12.05
N ALA A 33 -15.27 4.85 -12.91
CA ALA A 33 -15.37 4.66 -14.35
C ALA A 33 -15.41 3.19 -14.79
N THR A 34 -14.91 2.27 -13.95
CA THR A 34 -14.83 0.85 -14.26
C THR A 34 -16.09 0.10 -13.82
N GLY A 35 -16.83 -0.47 -14.78
CA GLY A 35 -17.97 -1.33 -14.47
C GLY A 35 -17.59 -2.75 -14.07
N VAL A 36 -18.39 -3.42 -13.24
CA VAL A 36 -18.16 -4.82 -12.84
C VAL A 36 -18.15 -5.79 -14.02
N SER A 37 -18.89 -5.47 -15.11
CA SER A 37 -18.88 -6.27 -16.34
C SER A 37 -17.52 -6.28 -17.01
N ALA A 38 -16.82 -5.13 -17.07
CA ALA A 38 -15.46 -5.04 -17.60
C ALA A 38 -14.46 -5.85 -16.76
N VAL A 39 -14.60 -5.83 -15.43
CA VAL A 39 -13.77 -6.64 -14.54
C VAL A 39 -14.00 -8.14 -14.78
N ALA A 40 -15.28 -8.58 -14.90
CA ALA A 40 -15.61 -9.98 -15.17
C ALA A 40 -15.06 -10.45 -16.52
N GLU A 41 -15.23 -9.65 -17.56
CA GLU A 41 -14.70 -9.91 -18.91
C GLU A 41 -13.17 -10.01 -18.90
N ARG A 42 -12.48 -9.05 -18.27
CA ARG A 42 -11.01 -9.04 -18.15
C ARG A 42 -10.48 -10.25 -17.37
N ALA A 43 -11.24 -10.72 -16.38
CA ALA A 43 -10.91 -11.93 -15.60
C ALA A 43 -11.25 -13.25 -16.34
N GLY A 44 -11.93 -13.20 -17.49
CA GLY A 44 -12.41 -14.36 -18.22
C GLY A 44 -13.49 -15.15 -17.49
N VAL A 45 -14.39 -14.45 -16.78
CA VAL A 45 -15.51 -15.07 -16.05
C VAL A 45 -16.83 -14.35 -16.32
N THR A 46 -17.95 -14.96 -15.93
CA THR A 46 -19.26 -14.32 -16.05
C THR A 46 -19.49 -13.31 -14.92
N LYS A 47 -20.37 -12.33 -15.15
CA LYS A 47 -20.81 -11.38 -14.12
C LYS A 47 -21.45 -12.09 -12.92
N MET A 48 -22.16 -13.18 -13.16
CA MET A 48 -22.75 -14.01 -12.10
C MET A 48 -21.65 -14.65 -11.24
N THR A 49 -20.56 -15.14 -11.85
CA THR A 49 -19.38 -15.66 -11.14
C THR A 49 -18.71 -14.57 -10.31
N LEU A 50 -18.59 -13.34 -10.82
CA LEU A 50 -18.06 -12.22 -10.06
C LEU A 50 -18.91 -11.97 -8.79
N TYR A 51 -20.23 -11.89 -8.92
CA TYR A 51 -21.10 -11.64 -7.77
C TYR A 51 -21.16 -12.82 -6.77
N ALA A 52 -20.86 -14.03 -7.20
CA ALA A 52 -20.67 -15.17 -6.29
C ALA A 52 -19.42 -15.05 -5.40
N HIS A 53 -18.44 -14.22 -5.81
CA HIS A 53 -17.21 -13.93 -5.05
C HIS A 53 -17.26 -12.61 -4.30
N PHE A 54 -17.92 -11.59 -4.88
CA PHE A 54 -18.01 -10.24 -4.37
C PHE A 54 -19.45 -9.75 -4.54
N PRO A 55 -20.26 -9.77 -3.47
CA PRO A 55 -21.70 -9.47 -3.54
C PRO A 55 -22.06 -8.09 -4.11
N SER A 56 -21.12 -7.14 -4.06
CA SER A 56 -21.27 -5.80 -4.62
C SER A 56 -19.96 -5.29 -5.22
N LYS A 57 -20.05 -4.19 -5.98
CA LYS A 57 -18.85 -3.47 -6.45
C LYS A 57 -18.04 -2.94 -5.27
N ASP A 58 -18.70 -2.48 -4.22
CA ASP A 58 -18.05 -1.92 -3.03
C ASP A 58 -17.24 -2.99 -2.26
N GLU A 59 -17.76 -4.22 -2.19
CA GLU A 59 -17.03 -5.37 -1.64
C GLU A 59 -15.81 -5.74 -2.51
N LEU A 60 -15.94 -5.67 -3.83
CA LEU A 60 -14.80 -5.86 -4.73
C LEU A 60 -13.76 -4.76 -4.54
N VAL A 61 -14.18 -3.51 -4.40
CA VAL A 61 -13.27 -2.37 -4.13
C VAL A 61 -12.56 -2.53 -2.78
N ALA A 62 -13.28 -2.92 -1.74
CA ALA A 62 -12.68 -3.19 -0.44
C ALA A 62 -11.62 -4.32 -0.54
N ALA A 63 -11.96 -5.42 -1.22
CA ALA A 63 -11.05 -6.54 -1.42
C ALA A 63 -9.81 -6.17 -2.28
N TYR A 64 -9.98 -5.30 -3.29
CA TYR A 64 -8.89 -4.73 -4.07
C TYR A 64 -7.92 -3.92 -3.19
N LEU A 65 -8.44 -3.08 -2.29
CA LEU A 65 -7.59 -2.32 -1.37
C LEU A 65 -6.94 -3.22 -0.31
N GLU A 66 -7.60 -4.26 0.18
CA GLU A 66 -7.01 -5.26 1.08
C GLU A 66 -5.85 -6.00 0.44
N ASP A 67 -5.97 -6.32 -0.84
CA ASP A 67 -4.88 -6.95 -1.59
C ASP A 67 -3.71 -5.97 -1.84
N ASN A 68 -3.99 -4.68 -2.12
CA ASN A 68 -2.95 -3.64 -2.19
C ASN A 68 -2.21 -3.47 -0.85
N ASP A 69 -2.93 -3.50 0.29
CA ASP A 69 -2.33 -3.43 1.62
C ASP A 69 -1.39 -4.60 1.89
N ARG A 70 -1.82 -5.82 1.52
CA ARG A 70 -0.99 -7.02 1.63
C ARG A 70 0.27 -6.91 0.77
N LEU A 71 0.13 -6.55 -0.51
CA LEU A 71 1.24 -6.41 -1.46
C LEU A 71 2.24 -5.33 -1.00
N TRP A 72 1.76 -4.20 -0.49
CA TRP A 72 2.62 -3.17 0.06
C TRP A 72 3.42 -3.68 1.27
N ARG A 73 2.75 -4.35 2.21
CA ARG A 73 3.42 -4.88 3.41
C ARG A 73 4.47 -5.93 3.05
N GLU A 74 4.14 -6.86 2.17
CA GLU A 74 5.08 -7.89 1.69
C GLU A 74 6.28 -7.24 1.02
N PHE A 75 6.06 -6.26 0.15
CA PHE A 75 7.11 -5.52 -0.54
C PHE A 75 8.00 -4.75 0.46
N LEU A 76 7.41 -4.06 1.43
CA LEU A 76 8.16 -3.31 2.44
C LEU A 76 9.03 -4.25 3.28
N GLU A 77 8.46 -5.31 3.85
CA GLU A 77 9.20 -6.23 4.71
C GLU A 77 10.34 -6.94 3.95
N GLU A 78 10.16 -7.26 2.69
CA GLU A 78 11.22 -7.79 1.83
C GLU A 78 12.41 -6.83 1.77
N ARG A 79 12.17 -5.51 1.56
CA ARG A 79 13.23 -4.49 1.51
C ARG A 79 13.90 -4.28 2.88
N LEU A 80 13.11 -4.29 3.95
CA LEU A 80 13.64 -4.15 5.31
C LEU A 80 14.50 -5.34 5.73
N SER A 81 14.25 -6.54 5.20
CA SER A 81 15.00 -7.75 5.54
C SER A 81 16.46 -7.71 5.09
N ASP A 82 16.80 -6.88 4.11
CA ASP A 82 18.16 -6.69 3.61
C ASP A 82 19.03 -5.87 4.57
N HIS A 83 18.42 -5.20 5.56
CA HIS A 83 19.09 -4.34 6.52
C HIS A 83 19.06 -4.92 7.93
N ARG A 84 20.21 -4.92 8.62
CA ARG A 84 20.33 -5.37 10.02
C ARG A 84 20.23 -4.22 11.01
N ASP A 85 20.78 -3.07 10.64
CA ASP A 85 20.75 -1.87 11.47
C ASP A 85 19.37 -1.23 11.44
N PRO A 86 18.74 -0.97 12.60
CA PRO A 86 17.42 -0.31 12.64
C PRO A 86 17.39 1.09 12.03
N HIS A 87 18.52 1.84 12.11
CA HIS A 87 18.63 3.15 11.47
C HIS A 87 18.57 3.01 9.94
N ASP A 88 19.28 2.03 9.37
CA ASP A 88 19.24 1.75 7.94
C ASP A 88 17.86 1.31 7.48
N LYS A 89 17.12 0.56 8.31
CA LYS A 89 15.72 0.19 8.02
C LYS A 89 14.82 1.40 7.88
N LEU A 90 14.98 2.44 8.72
CA LEU A 90 14.20 3.67 8.59
C LEU A 90 14.47 4.39 7.25
N LEU A 91 15.72 4.40 6.79
CA LEU A 91 16.07 4.96 5.47
C LEU A 91 15.54 4.07 4.34
N ALA A 92 15.59 2.75 4.49
CA ALA A 92 15.09 1.79 3.52
C ALA A 92 13.58 1.90 3.31
N VAL A 93 12.81 2.39 4.29
CA VAL A 93 11.38 2.71 4.07
C VAL A 93 11.21 3.75 2.96
N CYS A 94 12.04 4.80 2.94
CA CYS A 94 11.99 5.82 1.88
C CYS A 94 12.34 5.22 0.50
N ASP A 95 13.36 4.37 0.46
CA ASP A 95 13.75 3.66 -0.76
C ASP A 95 12.62 2.73 -1.25
N ALA A 96 11.92 2.04 -0.33
CA ALA A 96 10.75 1.21 -0.65
C ALA A 96 9.61 2.04 -1.25
N TYR A 97 9.30 3.22 -0.71
CA TYR A 97 8.30 4.13 -1.29
C TYR A 97 8.65 4.54 -2.72
N ARG A 98 9.92 4.91 -2.97
CA ARG A 98 10.42 5.28 -4.29
C ARG A 98 10.28 4.14 -5.30
N GLU A 99 10.73 2.95 -4.93
CA GLU A 99 10.67 1.76 -5.78
C GLU A 99 9.22 1.34 -6.06
N TYR A 100 8.38 1.35 -5.02
CA TYR A 100 6.98 0.98 -5.18
C TYR A 100 6.22 1.93 -6.11
N LEU A 101 6.49 3.26 -6.04
CA LEU A 101 5.93 4.23 -6.98
C LEU A 101 6.38 3.93 -8.42
N ALA A 102 7.65 3.57 -8.61
CA ALA A 102 8.19 3.23 -9.92
C ALA A 102 7.50 2.01 -10.55
N THR A 103 7.16 0.99 -9.74
CA THR A 103 6.46 -0.22 -10.21
C THR A 103 4.98 0.03 -10.57
N ARG A 104 4.43 1.18 -10.21
CA ARG A 104 3.01 1.55 -10.36
C ARG A 104 2.75 2.61 -11.42
N GLU A 105 3.61 2.70 -12.46
CA GLU A 105 3.44 3.63 -13.59
C GLU A 105 3.16 5.09 -13.15
N MET A 106 3.64 5.47 -11.97
CA MET A 106 3.50 6.82 -11.39
C MET A 106 2.06 7.28 -11.13
N ARG A 107 1.07 6.37 -11.10
CA ARG A 107 -0.32 6.75 -10.79
C ARG A 107 -0.60 7.03 -9.30
N GLY A 108 0.41 6.89 -8.46
CA GLY A 108 0.34 7.22 -7.05
C GLY A 108 -0.32 6.15 -6.18
N CYS A 109 -0.84 6.60 -5.05
CA CYS A 109 -1.36 5.72 -4.03
C CYS A 109 -2.80 5.26 -4.34
N ALA A 110 -3.01 3.94 -4.48
CA ALA A 110 -4.34 3.37 -4.71
C ALA A 110 -5.36 3.77 -3.61
N PHE A 111 -4.90 3.94 -2.37
CA PHE A 111 -5.75 4.35 -1.24
C PHE A 111 -6.15 5.83 -1.34
N VAL A 112 -5.25 6.71 -1.75
CA VAL A 112 -5.54 8.14 -1.97
C VAL A 112 -6.48 8.29 -3.15
N ASN A 113 -6.21 7.60 -4.27
CA ASN A 113 -7.08 7.63 -5.46
C ASN A 113 -8.49 7.14 -5.11
N CYS A 114 -8.61 6.01 -4.41
CA CYS A 114 -9.91 5.52 -3.96
C CYS A 114 -10.60 6.49 -3.00
N ALA A 115 -9.89 7.14 -2.08
CA ALA A 115 -10.47 8.12 -1.15
C ALA A 115 -11.05 9.34 -1.87
N ALA A 116 -10.43 9.75 -2.97
CA ALA A 116 -10.92 10.86 -3.80
C ALA A 116 -12.21 10.49 -4.56
N GLU A 117 -12.33 9.23 -5.00
CA GLU A 117 -13.54 8.76 -5.69
C GLU A 117 -14.71 8.46 -4.73
N PHE A 118 -14.45 8.12 -3.46
CA PHE A 118 -15.46 7.79 -2.44
C PHE A 118 -15.34 8.72 -1.23
N PRO A 119 -15.96 9.92 -1.29
CA PRO A 119 -15.86 10.91 -0.21
C PRO A 119 -16.64 10.50 1.05
N ASP A 120 -17.67 9.63 0.94
CA ASP A 120 -18.44 9.17 2.09
C ASP A 120 -17.55 8.41 3.10
N PRO A 121 -17.42 8.89 4.35
CA PRO A 121 -16.61 8.21 5.37
C PRO A 121 -17.18 6.85 5.79
N GLY A 122 -18.45 6.57 5.52
CA GLY A 122 -19.14 5.29 5.78
C GLY A 122 -18.87 4.21 4.72
N HIS A 123 -18.34 4.57 3.55
CA HIS A 123 -18.05 3.62 2.49
C HIS A 123 -17.10 2.50 2.96
N PRO A 124 -17.32 1.21 2.61
CA PRO A 124 -16.49 0.08 3.04
C PRO A 124 -14.99 0.28 2.78
N ALA A 125 -14.63 0.85 1.63
CA ALA A 125 -13.25 1.16 1.27
C ALA A 125 -12.56 2.10 2.27
N ARG A 126 -13.28 3.06 2.88
CA ARG A 126 -12.72 4.03 3.85
C ARG A 126 -12.22 3.34 5.12
N ARG A 127 -12.84 2.23 5.53
CA ARG A 127 -12.36 1.41 6.64
C ARG A 127 -11.02 0.75 6.31
N VAL A 128 -10.88 0.20 5.10
CA VAL A 128 -9.63 -0.41 4.63
C VAL A 128 -8.53 0.64 4.54
N ILE A 129 -8.83 1.83 3.99
CA ILE A 129 -7.88 2.94 3.88
C ILE A 129 -7.36 3.35 5.27
N ARG A 130 -8.25 3.55 6.25
CA ARG A 130 -7.85 3.91 7.63
C ARG A 130 -6.96 2.84 8.25
N ARG A 131 -7.31 1.55 8.09
CA ARG A 131 -6.53 0.43 8.61
C ARG A 131 -5.13 0.38 7.98
N HIS A 132 -5.04 0.55 6.66
CA HIS A 132 -3.76 0.61 5.96
C HIS A 132 -2.87 1.74 6.49
N LYS A 133 -3.39 2.97 6.54
CA LYS A 133 -2.63 4.12 7.02
C LYS A 133 -2.22 4.01 8.49
N ALA A 134 -3.07 3.42 9.33
CA ALA A 134 -2.70 3.10 10.71
C ALA A 134 -1.59 2.03 10.78
N GLY A 135 -1.64 1.00 9.94
CA GLY A 135 -0.60 -0.02 9.86
C GLY A 135 0.76 0.53 9.44
N VAL A 136 0.78 1.46 8.47
CA VAL A 136 2.04 2.13 8.05
C VAL A 136 2.62 2.95 9.20
N ARG A 137 1.82 3.75 9.92
CA ARG A 137 2.28 4.52 11.09
C ARG A 137 2.83 3.62 12.19
N GLU A 138 2.12 2.53 12.47
CA GLU A 138 2.55 1.58 13.50
C GLU A 138 3.89 0.93 13.13
N ARG A 139 4.08 0.54 11.88
CA ARG A 139 5.35 -0.03 11.43
C ARG A 139 6.50 0.97 11.53
N LEU A 140 6.27 2.23 11.16
CA LEU A 140 7.25 3.31 11.36
C LEU A 140 7.58 3.53 12.84
N ARG A 141 6.57 3.44 13.74
CA ARG A 141 6.76 3.58 15.17
C ARG A 141 7.61 2.44 15.75
N GLU A 142 7.37 1.20 15.30
CA GLU A 142 8.18 0.04 15.68
C GLU A 142 9.64 0.23 15.26
N LEU A 143 9.88 0.60 13.99
CA LEU A 143 11.23 0.85 13.47
C LEU A 143 11.93 2.00 14.20
N ALA A 144 11.20 3.08 14.51
CA ALA A 144 11.74 4.19 15.29
C ALA A 144 12.13 3.77 16.72
N ALA A 145 11.32 2.92 17.35
CA ALA A 145 11.64 2.36 18.67
C ALA A 145 12.86 1.43 18.62
N GLU A 146 12.93 0.55 17.60
CA GLU A 146 14.08 -0.33 17.36
C GLU A 146 15.37 0.48 17.16
N ALA A 147 15.29 1.63 16.47
CA ALA A 147 16.42 2.53 16.25
C ALA A 147 16.79 3.39 17.48
N GLY A 148 16.04 3.29 18.59
CA GLY A 148 16.35 4.02 19.82
C GLY A 148 15.92 5.48 19.82
N ALA A 149 14.89 5.86 19.06
CA ALA A 149 14.33 7.21 19.08
C ALA A 149 13.80 7.58 20.48
N GLU A 150 14.04 8.81 20.94
CA GLU A 150 13.51 9.30 22.22
C GLU A 150 11.98 9.32 22.26
N ASP A 151 11.36 9.71 21.14
CA ASP A 151 9.90 9.70 20.95
C ASP A 151 9.57 9.00 19.61
N PRO A 152 9.42 7.66 19.63
CA PRO A 152 9.12 6.89 18.42
C PRO A 152 7.79 7.27 17.75
N ALA A 153 6.79 7.72 18.53
CA ALA A 153 5.49 8.09 17.99
C ALA A 153 5.58 9.39 17.19
N THR A 154 6.25 10.40 17.72
CA THR A 154 6.47 11.68 17.02
C THR A 154 7.35 11.49 15.78
N LEU A 155 8.42 10.69 15.85
CA LEU A 155 9.25 10.41 14.69
C LEU A 155 8.44 9.69 13.61
N ALA A 156 7.68 8.67 13.97
CA ALA A 156 6.84 7.92 13.03
C ALA A 156 5.82 8.84 12.32
N GLU A 157 5.16 9.75 13.04
CA GLU A 157 4.18 10.66 12.41
C GLU A 157 4.87 11.65 11.45
N ARG A 158 6.04 12.18 11.81
CA ARG A 158 6.82 13.05 10.91
C ARG A 158 7.25 12.33 9.63
N LEU A 159 7.79 11.12 9.78
CA LEU A 159 8.17 10.27 8.63
C LEU A 159 6.96 9.93 7.78
N PHE A 160 5.83 9.54 8.40
CA PHE A 160 4.61 9.23 7.69
C PHE A 160 4.12 10.39 6.83
N VAL A 161 3.99 11.60 7.40
CA VAL A 161 3.53 12.79 6.67
C VAL A 161 4.48 13.14 5.53
N LEU A 162 5.79 13.08 5.78
CA LEU A 162 6.82 13.35 4.77
C LEU A 162 6.75 12.36 3.60
N LEU A 163 6.72 11.06 3.88
CA LEU A 163 6.71 10.02 2.86
C LEU A 163 5.39 10.01 2.05
N GLU A 164 4.26 10.16 2.72
CA GLU A 164 2.96 10.27 2.04
C GLU A 164 2.87 11.50 1.14
N GLY A 165 3.39 12.65 1.62
CA GLY A 165 3.47 13.87 0.82
C GLY A 165 4.36 13.69 -0.40
N ALA A 166 5.55 13.17 -0.22
CA ALA A 166 6.50 12.91 -1.32
C ALA A 166 5.94 11.91 -2.35
N TYR A 167 5.24 10.87 -1.88
CA TYR A 167 4.62 9.88 -2.77
C TYR A 167 3.51 10.48 -3.63
N VAL A 168 2.66 11.33 -3.04
CA VAL A 168 1.56 12.01 -3.76
C VAL A 168 2.12 13.02 -4.75
N ILE A 169 3.08 13.86 -4.33
CA ILE A 169 3.71 14.86 -5.19
C ILE A 169 4.46 14.19 -6.35
N GLY A 170 5.24 13.14 -6.07
CA GLY A 170 5.95 12.39 -7.10
C GLY A 170 5.03 11.83 -8.18
N ALA A 171 3.84 11.37 -7.79
CA ALA A 171 2.83 10.91 -8.72
C ALA A 171 2.19 12.03 -9.53
N LEU A 172 1.82 13.14 -8.88
CA LEU A 172 1.16 14.28 -9.53
C LEU A 172 2.06 14.98 -10.55
N GLU A 173 3.33 15.15 -10.21
CA GLU A 173 4.31 15.85 -11.03
C GLU A 173 5.07 14.91 -11.98
N SER A 174 4.83 13.60 -11.90
CA SER A 174 5.62 12.56 -12.59
C SER A 174 7.13 12.70 -12.31
N ASP A 175 7.47 13.21 -11.11
CA ASP A 175 8.83 13.46 -10.65
C ASP A 175 9.28 12.43 -9.61
N ARG A 176 10.07 11.45 -10.05
CA ARG A 176 10.66 10.45 -9.14
C ARG A 176 11.71 11.05 -8.19
N ALA A 177 12.35 12.14 -8.59
CA ALA A 177 13.41 12.76 -7.80
C ALA A 177 12.90 13.41 -6.51
N VAL A 178 11.58 13.64 -6.38
CA VAL A 178 11.01 14.13 -5.12
C VAL A 178 11.24 13.14 -3.97
N LEU A 179 11.16 11.84 -4.23
CA LEU A 179 11.43 10.81 -3.22
C LEU A 179 12.94 10.70 -2.91
N ASP A 180 13.81 10.92 -3.90
CA ASP A 180 15.26 11.01 -3.66
C ASP A 180 15.62 12.21 -2.78
N ARG A 181 15.02 13.38 -3.04
CA ARG A 181 15.17 14.57 -2.17
C ARG A 181 14.61 14.33 -0.77
N SER A 182 13.49 13.64 -0.66
CA SER A 182 12.86 13.32 0.63
C SER A 182 13.71 12.39 1.48
N ARG A 183 14.54 11.55 0.87
CA ARG A 183 15.47 10.69 1.60
C ARG A 183 16.45 11.48 2.46
N THR A 184 16.91 12.65 2.00
CA THR A 184 17.74 13.55 2.81
C THR A 184 16.96 14.05 4.04
N PHE A 185 15.70 14.45 3.87
CA PHE A 185 14.87 14.89 4.99
C PHE A 185 14.57 13.76 5.98
N VAL A 186 14.38 12.53 5.49
CA VAL A 186 14.26 11.34 6.34
C VAL A 186 15.55 11.14 7.16
N ALA A 187 16.72 11.21 6.51
CA ALA A 187 18.02 11.06 7.19
C ALA A 187 18.23 12.13 8.26
N ASP A 188 17.88 13.39 7.98
CA ASP A 188 17.98 14.49 8.94
C ASP A 188 17.06 14.26 10.14
N LEU A 189 15.80 13.88 9.91
CA LEU A 189 14.83 13.57 10.98
C LEU A 189 15.32 12.42 11.86
N VAL A 190 15.81 11.35 11.27
CA VAL A 190 16.33 10.18 11.99
C VAL A 190 17.58 10.57 12.78
N GLY A 191 18.53 11.29 12.17
CA GLY A 191 19.76 11.74 12.82
C GLY A 191 19.53 12.71 13.99
N MET A 192 18.47 13.53 13.96
CA MET A 192 18.12 14.45 15.06
C MET A 192 17.47 13.72 16.24
N THR A 193 16.76 12.63 16.02
CA THR A 193 15.86 11.99 17.01
C THR A 193 16.36 10.65 17.51
N VAL A 194 17.26 10.01 16.76
CA VAL A 194 17.98 8.81 17.16
C VAL A 194 19.38 9.25 17.61
N ARG A 195 19.60 9.42 18.90
CA ARG A 195 20.94 9.69 19.42
C ARG A 195 21.83 8.50 19.13
N GLY A 196 22.83 8.70 18.29
CA GLY A 196 23.84 7.70 18.04
C GLY A 196 24.39 7.19 19.37
N GLN A 197 24.43 5.86 19.55
CA GLN A 197 25.31 5.28 20.53
C GLN A 197 26.71 5.73 20.15
N ALA A 198 27.21 6.73 20.86
CA ALA A 198 28.62 7.05 20.84
C ALA A 198 29.32 5.75 21.24
N HIS A 199 29.96 5.09 20.31
CA HIS A 199 30.90 4.03 20.64
C HIS A 199 31.98 4.63 21.52
N PRO A 200 32.25 4.02 22.69
CA PRO A 200 33.32 4.41 23.56
C PRO A 200 34.71 4.22 22.89
#